data_477176a2744d97516074476c33695482
#
_entry.id   477176a2744d97516074476c33695482
#
_cell.length_a   1.000
_cell.length_b   1.000
_cell.length_c   1.000
_cell.angle_alpha   90.00
_cell.angle_beta   90.00
_cell.angle_gamma   90.00
#
_symmetry.space_group_name_H-M   'P 1'
#
loop_
_entity.id
_entity.type
_entity.pdbx_description
1 polymer ?
#
loop_
_entity_poly.entity_id
_entity_poly.type
_entity_poly.pdbx_seq_one_letter_code
_entity_poly.pdbx_strand_id
1 'polypeptide(L)'
;MDTCIPTLRRTRRIAALLAALLLVATGCGSDAGTGGGVSGITTTLAAPTTTPTPLPAEAIVSLSATATEILFAIGAGGQVVAVDDQSTYPEDAPVTDLSGYTPNVEAIAGYDPDLVVISYDPGDLVVGLEALGIEVLMQDAAYAIDDTYAQIAELGDLTGHADEAAALNESIEAGLAELAEGQPGAGLTYFHEVDATLYSATSSTFIGQLYALLGLENIADPADEEGWGYPQLSPEYVIDADPDLIFLADAAWGESAETVAARPGWDTMSAVQAGNVVPLGETAGRWGPRIVDFLADVRTAVDGMAG
;
A
#
# COMPACT_ATOMS: atom_id res chain seq x y z
N MET A 1 34.36 -18.34 31.64
CA MET A 1 34.85 -18.05 30.28
C MET A 1 33.93 -16.98 29.74
N ASP A 2 34.36 -15.74 29.99
CA ASP A 2 33.62 -14.54 29.62
C ASP A 2 33.78 -14.26 28.13
N THR A 3 32.68 -14.10 27.40
CA THR A 3 32.74 -13.62 26.02
C THR A 3 31.94 -12.33 25.92
N CYS A 4 32.67 -11.25 25.81
CA CYS A 4 32.28 -9.86 25.71
C CYS A 4 31.59 -9.59 24.36
N ILE A 5 30.40 -9.03 24.39
CA ILE A 5 29.69 -8.51 23.21
C ILE A 5 29.95 -7.02 23.09
N PRO A 6 30.41 -6.45 21.97
CA PRO A 6 30.62 -5.02 21.83
C PRO A 6 29.32 -4.29 21.47
N THR A 7 28.96 -3.33 22.29
CA THR A 7 27.90 -2.33 22.07
C THR A 7 28.27 -1.38 20.94
N LEU A 8 27.50 -1.37 19.84
CA LEU A 8 27.60 -0.34 18.78
C LEU A 8 26.95 0.95 19.26
N ARG A 9 27.77 1.98 19.46
CA ARG A 9 27.32 3.36 19.70
C ARG A 9 26.84 3.99 18.39
N ARG A 10 25.55 4.33 18.31
CA ARG A 10 24.97 5.22 17.26
C ARG A 10 25.46 6.65 17.50
N THR A 11 26.31 7.14 16.62
CA THR A 11 26.72 8.56 16.54
C THR A 11 25.64 9.36 15.81
N ARG A 12 24.93 10.22 16.55
CA ARG A 12 24.07 11.27 15.99
C ARG A 12 24.91 12.30 15.27
N ARG A 13 24.71 12.48 13.98
CA ARG A 13 25.26 13.60 13.21
C ARG A 13 24.31 14.79 13.35
N ILE A 14 24.78 15.81 14.04
CA ILE A 14 24.16 17.13 14.15
C ILE A 14 24.52 17.88 12.87
N ALA A 15 23.51 18.25 12.07
CA ALA A 15 23.70 19.14 10.92
C ALA A 15 23.70 20.58 11.42
N ALA A 16 24.82 21.28 11.23
CA ALA A 16 24.99 22.70 11.54
C ALA A 16 24.39 23.55 10.40
N LEU A 17 23.42 24.38 10.72
CA LEU A 17 22.90 25.45 9.85
C LEU A 17 23.92 26.61 9.80
N LEU A 18 24.44 26.89 8.61
CA LEU A 18 25.19 28.10 8.31
C LEU A 18 24.22 29.20 7.84
N ALA A 19 24.07 30.25 8.65
CA ALA A 19 23.37 31.47 8.28
C ALA A 19 24.31 32.35 7.43
N ALA A 20 23.93 32.65 6.20
CA ALA A 20 24.61 33.63 5.36
C ALA A 20 24.08 35.04 5.65
N LEU A 21 24.96 35.90 6.14
CA LEU A 21 24.73 37.29 6.43
C LEU A 21 24.90 38.12 5.14
N LEU A 22 23.84 38.76 4.65
CA LEU A 22 23.89 39.76 3.58
C LEU A 22 24.33 41.11 4.12
N LEU A 23 25.51 41.59 3.68
CA LEU A 23 25.96 42.97 3.86
C LEU A 23 25.39 43.84 2.72
N VAL A 24 24.54 44.80 3.09
CA VAL A 24 24.15 45.88 2.17
C VAL A 24 25.12 47.04 2.40
N ALA A 25 25.91 47.37 1.35
CA ALA A 25 26.74 48.57 1.31
C ALA A 25 25.99 49.67 0.57
N THR A 26 25.56 50.69 1.30
CA THR A 26 25.12 51.99 0.73
C THR A 26 26.35 52.86 0.47
N GLY A 27 26.63 53.15 -0.79
CA GLY A 27 27.63 54.13 -1.20
C GLY A 27 26.96 55.28 -1.96
N CYS A 28 26.82 56.45 -1.32
CA CYS A 28 26.57 57.70 -2.03
C CYS A 28 27.91 58.31 -2.50
N GLY A 29 27.99 58.62 -3.77
CA GLY A 29 29.06 59.38 -4.34
C GLY A 29 28.56 60.17 -5.55
N SER A 30 28.38 61.49 -5.38
CA SER A 30 28.09 62.43 -6.44
C SER A 30 29.39 62.77 -7.18
N ASP A 31 29.43 62.71 -8.50
CA ASP A 31 30.18 63.71 -9.29
C ASP A 31 29.73 63.67 -10.79
N ALA A 32 29.67 64.85 -11.33
CA ALA A 32 29.19 65.17 -12.66
C ALA A 32 30.28 64.96 -13.72
N GLY A 33 29.91 64.43 -14.91
CA GLY A 33 30.83 64.36 -16.05
C GLY A 33 30.24 63.70 -17.29
N THR A 34 29.70 64.52 -18.14
CA THR A 34 29.56 64.46 -19.61
C THR A 34 29.86 63.14 -20.38
N GLY A 35 28.86 62.62 -21.09
CA GLY A 35 28.98 62.15 -22.47
C GLY A 35 29.33 60.68 -22.72
N GLY A 36 28.42 59.95 -23.33
CA GLY A 36 28.79 58.81 -24.16
C GLY A 36 28.07 57.47 -23.86
N GLY A 37 27.16 57.13 -24.75
CA GLY A 37 26.89 55.72 -25.07
C GLY A 37 26.07 54.93 -24.07
N VAL A 38 24.75 54.93 -24.22
CA VAL A 38 23.86 53.98 -23.56
C VAL A 38 24.00 52.63 -24.23
N SER A 39 24.91 51.76 -23.66
CA SER A 39 24.89 50.33 -23.96
C SER A 39 23.74 49.72 -23.17
N GLY A 40 22.62 49.48 -23.87
CA GLY A 40 21.50 48.75 -23.30
C GLY A 40 21.94 47.35 -22.80
N ILE A 41 21.93 47.14 -21.51
CA ILE A 41 22.05 45.83 -20.95
C ILE A 41 20.69 45.14 -21.19
N THR A 42 20.62 44.39 -22.30
CA THR A 42 19.50 43.49 -22.56
C THR A 42 19.65 42.33 -21.55
N THR A 43 18.91 42.45 -20.42
CA THR A 43 18.71 41.30 -19.53
C THR A 43 17.84 40.32 -20.27
N THR A 44 18.45 39.34 -20.91
CA THR A 44 17.77 38.18 -21.48
C THR A 44 17.23 37.41 -20.26
N LEU A 45 15.91 37.55 -19.99
CA LEU A 45 15.21 36.63 -19.12
C LEU A 45 15.33 35.25 -19.74
N ALA A 46 16.11 34.36 -19.09
CA ALA A 46 16.10 32.94 -19.42
C ALA A 46 14.64 32.45 -19.34
N ALA A 47 14.13 31.91 -20.44
CA ALA A 47 12.85 31.25 -20.45
C ALA A 47 12.87 30.13 -19.39
N PRO A 48 11.77 29.89 -18.68
CA PRO A 48 11.69 28.75 -17.77
C PRO A 48 12.02 27.48 -18.57
N THR A 49 13.02 26.75 -18.12
CA THR A 49 13.35 25.44 -18.66
C THR A 49 12.20 24.52 -18.19
N THR A 50 11.19 24.33 -19.05
CA THR A 50 10.20 23.27 -18.83
C THR A 50 10.95 21.95 -18.99
N THR A 51 11.16 21.24 -17.90
CA THR A 51 11.56 19.83 -17.95
C THR A 51 10.48 19.13 -18.77
N PRO A 52 10.80 18.41 -19.84
CA PRO A 52 9.77 17.67 -20.58
C PRO A 52 9.11 16.69 -19.61
N THR A 53 7.78 16.69 -19.56
CA THR A 53 7.02 15.65 -18.87
C THR A 53 7.40 14.32 -19.51
N PRO A 54 7.77 13.29 -18.74
CA PRO A 54 8.01 11.96 -19.28
C PRO A 54 6.81 11.53 -20.14
N LEU A 55 7.05 10.82 -21.22
CA LEU A 55 5.96 10.21 -21.99
C LEU A 55 5.30 9.13 -21.12
N PRO A 56 3.98 8.97 -21.21
CA PRO A 56 3.29 7.88 -20.54
C PRO A 56 3.85 6.53 -20.96
N ALA A 57 3.88 5.58 -20.03
CA ALA A 57 4.26 4.21 -20.34
C ALA A 57 3.28 3.59 -21.36
N GLU A 58 3.81 2.89 -22.37
CA GLU A 58 3.01 2.28 -23.45
C GLU A 58 2.98 0.75 -23.36
N ALA A 59 4.00 0.13 -22.71
CA ALA A 59 4.14 -1.31 -22.56
C ALA A 59 4.51 -1.67 -21.11
N ILE A 60 3.53 -2.06 -20.31
CA ILE A 60 3.68 -2.30 -18.87
C ILE A 60 3.67 -3.79 -18.59
N VAL A 61 4.66 -4.27 -17.84
CA VAL A 61 4.61 -5.57 -17.16
C VAL A 61 4.31 -5.35 -15.69
N SER A 62 3.21 -5.94 -15.18
CA SER A 62 2.85 -5.86 -13.77
C SER A 62 3.10 -7.19 -13.07
N LEU A 63 3.96 -7.17 -12.04
CA LEU A 63 4.24 -8.30 -11.15
C LEU A 63 3.65 -8.06 -9.76
N SER A 64 2.57 -7.30 -9.70
CA SER A 64 1.81 -6.99 -8.49
C SER A 64 0.32 -7.06 -8.81
N ALA A 65 -0.40 -7.97 -8.16
CA ALA A 65 -1.84 -8.10 -8.37
C ALA A 65 -2.60 -6.81 -8.00
N THR A 66 -2.17 -6.09 -6.95
CA THR A 66 -2.76 -4.80 -6.58
C THR A 66 -2.52 -3.73 -7.66
N ALA A 67 -1.28 -3.62 -8.18
CA ALA A 67 -0.98 -2.67 -9.24
C ALA A 67 -1.72 -3.02 -10.55
N THR A 68 -1.87 -4.30 -10.86
CA THR A 68 -2.69 -4.75 -11.99
C THR A 68 -4.13 -4.27 -11.87
N GLU A 69 -4.76 -4.47 -10.70
CA GLU A 69 -6.12 -3.98 -10.46
C GLU A 69 -6.24 -2.46 -10.61
N ILE A 70 -5.24 -1.70 -10.11
CA ILE A 70 -5.20 -0.23 -10.25
C ILE A 70 -5.09 0.16 -11.71
N LEU A 71 -4.14 -0.42 -12.47
CA LEU A 71 -3.93 -0.11 -13.90
C LEU A 71 -5.20 -0.29 -14.72
N PHE A 72 -5.92 -1.39 -14.49
CA PHE A 72 -7.20 -1.61 -15.18
C PHE A 72 -8.29 -0.65 -14.72
N ALA A 73 -8.37 -0.36 -13.42
CA ALA A 73 -9.39 0.52 -12.85
C ALA A 73 -9.26 1.99 -13.33
N ILE A 74 -8.03 2.47 -13.55
CA ILE A 74 -7.77 3.81 -14.09
C ILE A 74 -7.84 3.86 -15.63
N GLY A 75 -8.11 2.73 -16.30
CA GLY A 75 -8.23 2.69 -17.77
C GLY A 75 -6.93 2.43 -18.51
N ALA A 76 -5.81 2.18 -17.81
CA ALA A 76 -4.49 1.87 -18.39
C ALA A 76 -4.34 0.40 -18.82
N GLY A 77 -5.37 -0.44 -18.70
CA GLY A 77 -5.33 -1.86 -19.05
C GLY A 77 -4.84 -2.16 -20.47
N GLY A 78 -5.10 -1.25 -21.43
CA GLY A 78 -4.61 -1.37 -22.81
C GLY A 78 -3.09 -1.23 -22.97
N GLN A 79 -2.38 -0.71 -21.97
CA GLN A 79 -0.93 -0.56 -21.89
C GLN A 79 -0.25 -1.77 -21.23
N VAL A 80 -1.03 -2.62 -20.53
CA VAL A 80 -0.52 -3.81 -19.84
C VAL A 80 -0.30 -4.95 -20.85
N VAL A 81 0.95 -5.34 -21.06
CA VAL A 81 1.34 -6.38 -22.01
C VAL A 81 1.48 -7.76 -21.39
N ALA A 82 1.76 -7.84 -20.08
CA ALA A 82 1.83 -9.09 -19.33
C ALA A 82 1.65 -8.82 -17.83
N VAL A 83 1.07 -9.79 -17.13
CA VAL A 83 1.00 -9.80 -15.67
C VAL A 83 1.48 -11.14 -15.11
N ASP A 84 1.78 -11.19 -13.81
CA ASP A 84 2.20 -12.40 -13.14
C ASP A 84 1.04 -13.40 -12.91
N ASP A 85 1.36 -14.58 -12.41
CA ASP A 85 0.43 -15.68 -12.15
C ASP A 85 -0.54 -15.43 -10.98
N GLN A 86 -0.32 -14.35 -10.20
CA GLN A 86 -1.17 -13.93 -9.08
C GLN A 86 -2.15 -12.82 -9.46
N SER A 87 -1.94 -12.18 -10.61
CA SER A 87 -2.76 -11.07 -11.11
C SER A 87 -3.96 -11.58 -11.90
N THR A 88 -4.90 -12.25 -11.21
CA THR A 88 -6.06 -12.92 -11.81
C THR A 88 -7.30 -12.04 -11.97
N TYR A 89 -7.22 -10.79 -11.54
CA TYR A 89 -8.30 -9.82 -11.66
C TYR A 89 -7.79 -8.51 -12.31
N PRO A 90 -8.58 -7.90 -13.24
CA PRO A 90 -9.81 -8.40 -13.82
C PRO A 90 -9.58 -9.61 -14.76
N GLU A 91 -10.66 -10.32 -15.16
CA GLU A 91 -10.57 -11.54 -16.00
C GLU A 91 -9.87 -11.33 -17.35
N ASP A 92 -9.86 -10.10 -17.87
CA ASP A 92 -9.21 -9.73 -19.13
C ASP A 92 -7.73 -9.31 -18.96
N ALA A 93 -7.19 -9.38 -17.73
CA ALA A 93 -5.76 -9.17 -17.53
C ALA A 93 -4.94 -10.25 -18.27
N PRO A 94 -3.83 -9.87 -18.97
CA PRO A 94 -3.02 -10.79 -19.75
C PRO A 94 -2.12 -11.64 -18.85
N VAL A 95 -2.70 -12.59 -18.10
CA VAL A 95 -1.99 -13.49 -17.17
C VAL A 95 -1.00 -14.36 -17.93
N THR A 96 0.21 -14.45 -17.38
CA THR A 96 1.32 -15.21 -17.95
C THR A 96 1.95 -16.16 -16.92
N ASP A 97 3.00 -16.88 -17.31
CA ASP A 97 3.82 -17.70 -16.39
C ASP A 97 4.87 -16.88 -15.62
N LEU A 98 4.82 -15.53 -15.69
CA LEU A 98 5.68 -14.68 -14.87
C LEU A 98 5.30 -14.81 -13.41
N SER A 99 6.30 -14.70 -12.54
CA SER A 99 6.09 -14.77 -11.09
C SER A 99 6.65 -13.52 -10.39
N GLY A 100 5.82 -12.87 -9.59
CA GLY A 100 6.27 -11.79 -8.71
C GLY A 100 7.19 -12.31 -7.59
N TYR A 101 7.09 -13.59 -7.19
CA TYR A 101 7.89 -14.18 -6.11
C TYR A 101 9.26 -14.69 -6.56
N THR A 102 9.35 -15.21 -7.78
CA THR A 102 10.57 -15.75 -8.37
C THR A 102 10.75 -15.23 -9.79
N PRO A 103 10.90 -13.91 -9.96
CA PRO A 103 10.92 -13.28 -11.27
C PRO A 103 12.18 -13.65 -12.06
N ASN A 104 12.04 -13.63 -13.40
CA ASN A 104 13.12 -13.84 -14.32
C ASN A 104 13.29 -12.60 -15.23
N VAL A 105 14.40 -11.90 -15.09
CA VAL A 105 14.70 -10.66 -15.84
C VAL A 105 14.60 -10.86 -17.36
N GLU A 106 15.13 -11.98 -17.90
CA GLU A 106 15.11 -12.25 -19.33
C GLU A 106 13.68 -12.53 -19.85
N ALA A 107 12.86 -13.22 -19.04
CA ALA A 107 11.46 -13.50 -19.40
C ALA A 107 10.64 -12.20 -19.41
N ILE A 108 10.86 -11.32 -18.43
CA ILE A 108 10.21 -9.99 -18.32
C ILE A 108 10.62 -9.13 -19.53
N ALA A 109 11.93 -9.01 -19.79
CA ALA A 109 12.46 -8.24 -20.91
C ALA A 109 11.96 -8.75 -22.28
N GLY A 110 11.57 -10.02 -22.37
CA GLY A 110 10.98 -10.62 -23.58
C GLY A 110 9.66 -10.00 -24.01
N TYR A 111 8.97 -9.26 -23.13
CA TYR A 111 7.74 -8.50 -23.44
C TYR A 111 8.05 -7.08 -23.95
N ASP A 112 9.33 -6.67 -24.01
CA ASP A 112 9.79 -5.34 -24.44
C ASP A 112 9.11 -4.19 -23.66
N PRO A 113 9.03 -4.26 -22.30
CA PRO A 113 8.33 -3.26 -21.51
C PRO A 113 9.15 -1.97 -21.40
N ASP A 114 8.47 -0.84 -21.31
CA ASP A 114 9.04 0.44 -20.92
C ASP A 114 8.88 0.74 -19.43
N LEU A 115 7.92 0.04 -18.76
CA LEU A 115 7.71 0.09 -17.33
C LEU A 115 7.44 -1.32 -16.76
N VAL A 116 8.09 -1.65 -15.65
CA VAL A 116 7.78 -2.84 -14.84
C VAL A 116 7.33 -2.41 -13.45
N VAL A 117 6.14 -2.87 -13.02
CA VAL A 117 5.60 -2.55 -11.69
C VAL A 117 5.74 -3.77 -10.80
N ILE A 118 6.34 -3.58 -9.62
CA ILE A 118 6.60 -4.62 -8.63
C ILE A 118 6.13 -4.17 -7.24
N SER A 119 5.88 -5.12 -6.32
CA SER A 119 5.54 -4.81 -4.92
C SER A 119 6.68 -5.04 -3.94
N TYR A 120 7.77 -5.65 -4.37
CA TYR A 120 9.02 -5.81 -3.64
C TYR A 120 10.13 -6.25 -4.59
N ASP A 121 11.40 -6.13 -4.20
CA ASP A 121 12.55 -6.50 -5.03
C ASP A 121 13.17 -7.85 -4.59
N PRO A 122 12.76 -8.99 -5.19
CA PRO A 122 13.37 -10.28 -4.90
C PRO A 122 14.65 -10.47 -5.73
N GLY A 123 15.78 -10.57 -5.06
CA GLY A 123 17.02 -11.05 -5.68
C GLY A 123 17.62 -10.13 -6.76
N ASP A 124 17.70 -8.83 -6.50
CA ASP A 124 18.31 -7.83 -7.42
C ASP A 124 17.54 -7.67 -8.75
N LEU A 125 16.22 -7.90 -8.76
CA LEU A 125 15.38 -7.75 -9.95
C LEU A 125 15.47 -6.34 -10.53
N VAL A 126 15.37 -5.31 -9.67
CA VAL A 126 15.45 -3.89 -10.07
C VAL A 126 16.76 -3.63 -10.79
N VAL A 127 17.90 -4.03 -10.20
CA VAL A 127 19.23 -3.84 -10.81
C VAL A 127 19.34 -4.54 -12.17
N GLY A 128 18.75 -5.74 -12.28
CA GLY A 128 18.76 -6.51 -13.52
C GLY A 128 17.97 -5.83 -14.65
N LEU A 129 16.79 -5.30 -14.35
CA LEU A 129 15.93 -4.61 -15.34
C LEU A 129 16.51 -3.23 -15.73
N GLU A 130 16.97 -2.44 -14.76
CA GLU A 130 17.61 -1.15 -15.02
C GLU A 130 18.89 -1.28 -15.87
N ALA A 131 19.66 -2.37 -15.72
CA ALA A 131 20.82 -2.64 -16.57
C ALA A 131 20.44 -2.86 -18.04
N LEU A 132 19.20 -3.24 -18.33
CA LEU A 132 18.63 -3.34 -19.67
C LEU A 132 17.97 -2.05 -20.15
N GLY A 133 17.91 -1.01 -19.30
CA GLY A 133 17.27 0.27 -19.60
C GLY A 133 15.76 0.26 -19.42
N ILE A 134 15.23 -0.72 -18.70
CA ILE A 134 13.80 -0.86 -18.37
C ILE A 134 13.54 -0.11 -17.05
N GLU A 135 12.55 0.79 -17.04
CA GLU A 135 12.13 1.50 -15.83
C GLU A 135 11.37 0.57 -14.88
N VAL A 136 11.63 0.69 -13.57
CA VAL A 136 10.97 -0.12 -12.55
C VAL A 136 10.31 0.80 -11.54
N LEU A 137 9.00 0.63 -11.36
CA LEU A 137 8.24 1.20 -10.25
C LEU A 137 8.06 0.16 -9.16
N MET A 138 8.57 0.45 -7.96
CA MET A 138 8.34 -0.38 -6.78
C MET A 138 7.32 0.28 -5.88
N GLN A 139 6.16 -0.36 -5.74
CA GLN A 139 5.08 0.05 -4.83
C GLN A 139 4.92 -1.01 -3.74
N ASP A 140 5.56 -0.79 -2.60
CA ASP A 140 5.44 -1.67 -1.44
C ASP A 140 3.98 -1.83 -0.99
N ALA A 141 3.70 -2.88 -0.21
CA ALA A 141 2.38 -3.03 0.41
C ALA A 141 2.03 -1.78 1.23
N ALA A 142 0.80 -1.30 1.08
CA ALA A 142 0.34 -0.12 1.81
C ALA A 142 0.34 -0.36 3.32
N TYR A 143 0.81 0.61 4.08
CA TYR A 143 0.75 0.64 5.53
C TYR A 143 -0.49 1.40 6.03
N ALA A 144 -0.98 2.35 5.24
CA ALA A 144 -2.16 3.15 5.53
C ALA A 144 -3.05 3.28 4.28
N ILE A 145 -4.31 3.64 4.48
CA ILE A 145 -5.26 3.86 3.37
C ILE A 145 -4.76 4.97 2.44
N ASP A 146 -4.10 6.00 2.99
CA ASP A 146 -3.51 7.09 2.19
C ASP A 146 -2.42 6.60 1.22
N ASP A 147 -1.71 5.51 1.54
CA ASP A 147 -0.72 4.91 0.63
C ASP A 147 -1.39 4.35 -0.63
N THR A 148 -2.60 3.77 -0.49
CA THR A 148 -3.40 3.33 -1.65
C THR A 148 -3.71 4.48 -2.60
N TYR A 149 -4.15 5.62 -2.06
CA TYR A 149 -4.44 6.80 -2.88
C TYR A 149 -3.19 7.34 -3.58
N ALA A 150 -2.05 7.33 -2.87
CA ALA A 150 -0.78 7.77 -3.45
C ALA A 150 -0.32 6.84 -4.58
N GLN A 151 -0.42 5.52 -4.40
CA GLN A 151 -0.05 4.53 -5.42
C GLN A 151 -0.94 4.60 -6.66
N ILE A 152 -2.25 4.81 -6.48
CA ILE A 152 -3.20 5.03 -7.58
C ILE A 152 -2.83 6.30 -8.36
N ALA A 153 -2.54 7.41 -7.67
CA ALA A 153 -2.16 8.66 -8.31
C ALA A 153 -0.84 8.54 -9.10
N GLU A 154 0.16 7.86 -8.52
CA GLU A 154 1.45 7.62 -9.15
C GLU A 154 1.33 6.81 -10.45
N LEU A 155 0.54 5.72 -10.44
CA LEU A 155 0.25 4.95 -11.65
C LEU A 155 -0.54 5.78 -12.68
N GLY A 156 -1.46 6.63 -12.23
CA GLY A 156 -2.17 7.58 -13.09
C GLY A 156 -1.21 8.53 -13.82
N ASP A 157 -0.25 9.10 -13.10
CA ASP A 157 0.74 10.02 -13.67
C ASP A 157 1.66 9.30 -14.67
N LEU A 158 2.14 8.10 -14.35
CA LEU A 158 3.05 7.32 -15.21
C LEU A 158 2.39 6.78 -16.48
N THR A 159 1.07 6.55 -16.44
CA THR A 159 0.31 5.99 -17.56
C THR A 159 -0.47 7.02 -18.37
N GLY A 160 -0.46 8.29 -17.92
CA GLY A 160 -1.24 9.38 -18.55
C GLY A 160 -2.73 9.36 -18.20
N HIS A 161 -3.12 8.68 -17.12
CA HIS A 161 -4.51 8.54 -16.63
C HIS A 161 -4.72 9.24 -15.28
N ALA A 162 -4.08 10.41 -15.09
CA ALA A 162 -4.12 11.15 -13.81
C ALA A 162 -5.54 11.57 -13.39
N ASP A 163 -6.39 11.97 -14.35
CA ASP A 163 -7.77 12.37 -14.08
C ASP A 163 -8.63 11.16 -13.66
N GLU A 164 -8.45 10.01 -14.28
CA GLU A 164 -9.12 8.75 -13.95
C GLU A 164 -8.65 8.22 -12.57
N ALA A 165 -7.36 8.35 -12.27
CA ALA A 165 -6.80 8.00 -10.96
C ALA A 165 -7.38 8.89 -9.84
N ALA A 166 -7.52 10.20 -10.08
CA ALA A 166 -8.15 11.11 -9.13
C ALA A 166 -9.62 10.74 -8.89
N ALA A 167 -10.38 10.46 -9.97
CA ALA A 167 -11.77 10.03 -9.87
C ALA A 167 -11.94 8.69 -9.15
N LEU A 168 -11.00 7.75 -9.35
CA LEU A 168 -10.97 6.47 -8.63
C LEU A 168 -10.75 6.68 -7.14
N ASN A 169 -9.78 7.53 -6.75
CA ASN A 169 -9.53 7.87 -5.35
C ASN A 169 -10.76 8.48 -4.68
N GLU A 170 -11.42 9.44 -5.34
CA GLU A 170 -12.67 10.04 -4.82
C GLU A 170 -13.78 8.99 -4.65
N SER A 171 -13.88 8.04 -5.59
CA SER A 171 -14.86 6.95 -5.50
C SER A 171 -14.60 5.99 -4.35
N ILE A 172 -13.31 5.62 -4.11
CA ILE A 172 -12.91 4.78 -3.00
C ILE A 172 -13.20 5.48 -1.67
N GLU A 173 -12.77 6.75 -1.53
CA GLU A 173 -13.02 7.54 -0.32
C GLU A 173 -14.51 7.62 0.01
N ALA A 174 -15.35 7.93 -0.99
CA ALA A 174 -16.80 8.00 -0.83
C ALA A 174 -17.42 6.65 -0.44
N GLY A 175 -16.97 5.55 -1.08
CA GLY A 175 -17.45 4.19 -0.78
C GLY A 175 -17.08 3.75 0.64
N LEU A 176 -15.85 4.00 1.08
CA LEU A 176 -15.43 3.70 2.46
C LEU A 176 -16.22 4.54 3.47
N ALA A 177 -16.44 5.83 3.20
CA ALA A 177 -17.20 6.70 4.08
C ALA A 177 -18.68 6.28 4.21
N GLU A 178 -19.32 5.87 3.10
CA GLU A 178 -20.69 5.34 3.09
C GLU A 178 -20.80 4.07 3.92
N LEU A 179 -19.88 3.11 3.74
CA LEU A 179 -19.87 1.87 4.49
C LEU A 179 -19.61 2.08 5.99
N ALA A 180 -18.81 3.09 6.33
CA ALA A 180 -18.47 3.44 7.71
C ALA A 180 -19.55 4.25 8.43
N GLU A 181 -20.60 4.70 7.72
CA GLU A 181 -21.63 5.56 8.31
C GLU A 181 -22.30 4.89 9.52
N GLY A 182 -22.30 5.61 10.64
CA GLY A 182 -22.91 5.16 11.90
C GLY A 182 -22.06 4.16 12.69
N GLN A 183 -20.86 3.81 12.23
CA GLN A 183 -19.96 2.86 12.90
C GLN A 183 -20.68 1.57 13.34
N PRO A 184 -21.17 0.74 12.41
CA PRO A 184 -22.06 -0.38 12.70
C PRO A 184 -21.45 -1.45 13.60
N GLY A 185 -20.12 -1.53 13.66
CA GLY A 185 -19.36 -2.45 14.50
C GLY A 185 -19.00 -1.89 15.88
N ALA A 186 -19.50 -0.70 16.26
CA ALA A 186 -19.13 -0.07 17.54
C ALA A 186 -19.47 -0.98 18.72
N GLY A 187 -18.46 -1.31 19.53
CA GLY A 187 -18.60 -2.19 20.70
C GLY A 187 -18.55 -3.69 20.39
N LEU A 188 -18.32 -4.07 19.13
CA LEU A 188 -18.03 -5.46 18.75
C LEU A 188 -16.54 -5.68 18.65
N THR A 189 -16.10 -6.86 19.11
CA THR A 189 -14.72 -7.30 19.05
C THR A 189 -14.48 -8.29 17.91
N TYR A 190 -13.27 -8.28 17.32
CA TYR A 190 -12.94 -9.24 16.28
C TYR A 190 -11.54 -9.84 16.43
N PHE A 191 -11.39 -11.04 15.90
CA PHE A 191 -10.13 -11.70 15.62
C PHE A 191 -9.93 -11.80 14.10
N HIS A 192 -8.81 -11.32 13.59
CA HIS A 192 -8.40 -11.51 12.21
C HIS A 192 -7.33 -12.60 12.16
N GLU A 193 -7.69 -13.77 11.65
CA GLU A 193 -6.76 -14.88 11.48
C GLU A 193 -6.04 -14.74 10.15
N VAL A 194 -4.72 -14.49 10.21
CA VAL A 194 -3.85 -14.42 9.02
C VAL A 194 -3.53 -15.81 8.51
N ASP A 195 -3.26 -16.75 9.44
CA ASP A 195 -3.00 -18.15 9.16
C ASP A 195 -3.32 -19.04 10.36
N ALA A 196 -3.36 -20.36 10.12
CA ALA A 196 -3.68 -21.38 11.14
C ALA A 196 -2.67 -21.45 12.31
N THR A 197 -1.56 -20.73 12.26
CA THR A 197 -0.62 -20.59 13.39
C THR A 197 -0.95 -19.41 14.30
N LEU A 198 -2.13 -18.79 14.07
CA LEU A 198 -2.74 -17.71 14.84
C LEU A 198 -1.96 -16.39 14.80
N TYR A 199 -1.25 -16.10 13.71
CA TYR A 199 -0.88 -14.72 13.44
C TYR A 199 -2.14 -13.90 13.19
N SER A 200 -2.15 -12.69 13.75
CA SER A 200 -3.25 -11.73 13.58
C SER A 200 -2.71 -10.41 13.02
N ALA A 201 -3.61 -9.55 12.56
CA ALA A 201 -3.29 -8.19 12.14
C ALA A 201 -3.96 -7.20 13.10
N THR A 202 -3.18 -6.31 13.71
CA THR A 202 -3.68 -5.29 14.66
C THR A 202 -4.34 -4.10 13.95
N SER A 203 -5.00 -3.22 14.71
CA SER A 203 -5.60 -1.99 14.20
C SER A 203 -4.58 -1.01 13.60
N SER A 204 -3.28 -1.17 13.88
CA SER A 204 -2.21 -0.35 13.30
C SER A 204 -1.85 -0.76 11.86
N THR A 205 -2.26 -1.94 11.41
CA THR A 205 -2.01 -2.43 10.05
C THR A 205 -2.99 -1.81 9.06
N PHE A 206 -2.67 -1.88 7.77
CA PHE A 206 -3.57 -1.45 6.70
C PHE A 206 -4.97 -2.06 6.83
N ILE A 207 -5.04 -3.39 6.95
CA ILE A 207 -6.33 -4.09 7.06
C ILE A 207 -7.06 -3.76 8.38
N GLY A 208 -6.31 -3.58 9.48
CA GLY A 208 -6.86 -3.17 10.76
C GLY A 208 -7.51 -1.79 10.72
N GLN A 209 -6.94 -0.86 9.94
CA GLN A 209 -7.53 0.46 9.73
C GLN A 209 -8.89 0.38 9.01
N LEU A 210 -9.06 -0.56 8.08
CA LEU A 210 -10.34 -0.78 7.41
C LEU A 210 -11.41 -1.27 8.39
N TYR A 211 -11.09 -2.21 9.28
CA TYR A 211 -12.00 -2.64 10.35
C TYR A 211 -12.36 -1.50 11.30
N ALA A 212 -11.37 -0.65 11.63
CA ALA A 212 -11.58 0.49 12.53
C ALA A 212 -12.55 1.53 11.96
N LEU A 213 -12.66 1.66 10.61
CA LEU A 213 -13.69 2.51 9.99
C LEU A 213 -15.12 2.11 10.42
N LEU A 214 -15.38 0.83 10.59
CA LEU A 214 -16.66 0.31 11.06
C LEU A 214 -16.84 0.41 12.59
N GLY A 215 -15.81 0.83 13.33
CA GLY A 215 -15.82 0.91 14.78
C GLY A 215 -15.56 -0.41 15.49
N LEU A 216 -15.06 -1.44 14.80
CA LEU A 216 -14.70 -2.74 15.38
C LEU A 216 -13.46 -2.64 16.27
N GLU A 217 -13.44 -3.37 17.39
CA GLU A 217 -12.33 -3.43 18.34
C GLU A 217 -11.50 -4.71 18.14
N ASN A 218 -10.18 -4.55 17.97
CA ASN A 218 -9.28 -5.65 17.66
C ASN A 218 -8.77 -6.34 18.93
N ILE A 219 -8.99 -7.66 19.09
CA ILE A 219 -8.48 -8.39 20.25
C ILE A 219 -6.95 -8.58 20.23
N ALA A 220 -6.30 -8.41 19.08
CA ALA A 220 -4.85 -8.58 18.94
C ALA A 220 -4.04 -7.34 19.39
N ASP A 221 -4.65 -6.15 19.48
CA ASP A 221 -3.95 -4.92 19.84
C ASP A 221 -3.18 -5.00 21.16
N PRO A 222 -3.76 -5.52 22.26
CA PRO A 222 -3.03 -5.64 23.53
C PRO A 222 -1.88 -6.66 23.50
N ALA A 223 -1.85 -7.57 22.52
CA ALA A 223 -0.84 -8.60 22.39
C ALA A 223 0.37 -8.15 21.55
N ASP A 224 0.29 -7.03 20.85
CA ASP A 224 1.38 -6.48 20.02
C ASP A 224 2.30 -5.57 20.83
N GLU A 225 3.01 -6.15 21.81
CA GLU A 225 3.91 -5.42 22.70
C GLU A 225 5.07 -4.73 21.95
N GLU A 226 5.47 -5.27 20.80
CA GLU A 226 6.58 -4.76 19.98
C GLU A 226 6.12 -3.72 18.94
N GLY A 227 4.82 -3.61 18.68
CA GLY A 227 4.24 -2.66 17.72
C GLY A 227 4.54 -3.02 16.27
N TRP A 228 4.63 -4.30 15.93
CA TRP A 228 4.92 -4.77 14.57
C TRP A 228 3.66 -4.92 13.72
N GLY A 229 2.51 -4.90 14.36
CA GLY A 229 1.22 -5.03 13.70
C GLY A 229 0.75 -6.47 13.47
N TYR A 230 1.63 -7.47 13.64
CA TYR A 230 1.31 -8.88 13.34
C TYR A 230 1.71 -9.81 14.48
N PRO A 231 1.08 -9.74 15.65
CA PRO A 231 1.39 -10.63 16.77
C PRO A 231 0.90 -12.05 16.49
N GLN A 232 1.65 -13.04 17.00
CA GLN A 232 1.18 -14.43 17.08
C GLN A 232 0.45 -14.64 18.41
N LEU A 233 -0.82 -15.00 18.36
CA LEU A 233 -1.63 -15.24 19.55
C LEU A 233 -1.56 -16.72 19.98
N SER A 234 -1.85 -17.00 21.27
CA SER A 234 -2.07 -18.38 21.69
C SER A 234 -3.56 -18.75 21.58
N PRO A 235 -3.88 -20.05 21.43
CA PRO A 235 -5.28 -20.49 21.43
C PRO A 235 -6.04 -20.06 22.68
N GLU A 236 -5.39 -20.10 23.85
CA GLU A 236 -5.97 -19.71 25.13
C GLU A 236 -6.29 -18.21 25.17
N TYR A 237 -5.40 -17.37 24.58
CA TYR A 237 -5.64 -15.93 24.50
C TYR A 237 -6.89 -15.61 23.67
N VAL A 238 -7.03 -16.24 22.50
CA VAL A 238 -8.21 -16.02 21.63
C VAL A 238 -9.50 -16.47 22.31
N ILE A 239 -9.46 -17.64 23.00
CA ILE A 239 -10.61 -18.17 23.76
C ILE A 239 -10.98 -17.22 24.92
N ASP A 240 -9.99 -16.73 25.67
CA ASP A 240 -10.24 -15.85 26.83
C ASP A 240 -10.72 -14.46 26.39
N ALA A 241 -10.31 -13.98 25.22
CA ALA A 241 -10.77 -12.73 24.63
C ALA A 241 -12.22 -12.82 24.11
N ASP A 242 -12.68 -14.03 23.75
CA ASP A 242 -14.03 -14.35 23.27
C ASP A 242 -14.58 -13.35 22.25
N PRO A 243 -13.96 -13.21 21.06
CA PRO A 243 -14.37 -12.22 20.07
C PRO A 243 -15.78 -12.47 19.55
N ASP A 244 -16.48 -11.39 19.17
CA ASP A 244 -17.81 -11.44 18.57
C ASP A 244 -17.78 -11.94 17.11
N LEU A 245 -16.66 -11.70 16.41
CA LEU A 245 -16.43 -12.08 15.01
C LEU A 245 -15.03 -12.69 14.84
N ILE A 246 -14.94 -13.70 13.98
CA ILE A 246 -13.67 -14.26 13.52
C ILE A 246 -13.62 -14.13 12.00
N PHE A 247 -12.61 -13.43 11.48
CA PHE A 247 -12.37 -13.29 10.04
C PHE A 247 -11.18 -14.15 9.63
N LEU A 248 -11.39 -15.05 8.65
CA LEU A 248 -10.37 -16.01 8.17
C LEU A 248 -9.76 -15.52 6.86
N ALA A 249 -8.54 -14.94 6.92
CA ALA A 249 -7.81 -14.55 5.72
C ALA A 249 -7.20 -15.76 5.00
N ASP A 250 -7.09 -16.89 5.69
CA ASP A 250 -6.57 -18.15 5.20
C ASP A 250 -7.64 -19.15 4.69
N ALA A 251 -8.87 -18.69 4.52
CA ALA A 251 -9.95 -19.50 3.99
C ALA A 251 -9.61 -20.16 2.63
N ALA A 252 -8.85 -19.45 1.78
CA ALA A 252 -8.39 -20.00 0.50
C ALA A 252 -7.44 -21.20 0.66
N TRP A 253 -6.81 -21.37 1.83
CA TRP A 253 -5.93 -22.49 2.17
C TRP A 253 -6.60 -23.58 2.99
N GLY A 254 -7.93 -23.48 3.15
CA GLY A 254 -8.75 -24.57 3.69
C GLY A 254 -9.30 -24.32 5.09
N GLU A 255 -9.05 -23.17 5.70
CA GLU A 255 -9.70 -22.80 6.95
C GLU A 255 -11.16 -22.42 6.71
N SER A 256 -12.02 -22.80 7.65
CA SER A 256 -13.47 -22.60 7.57
C SER A 256 -14.08 -22.57 8.98
N ALA A 257 -15.35 -22.21 9.08
CA ALA A 257 -16.09 -22.26 10.33
C ALA A 257 -16.05 -23.66 10.98
N GLU A 258 -16.07 -24.73 10.17
CA GLU A 258 -15.99 -26.11 10.64
C GLU A 258 -14.61 -26.46 11.20
N THR A 259 -13.52 -26.06 10.53
CA THR A 259 -12.16 -26.31 11.01
C THR A 259 -11.88 -25.53 12.28
N VAL A 260 -12.32 -24.28 12.36
CA VAL A 260 -12.23 -23.43 13.55
C VAL A 260 -12.98 -24.04 14.72
N ALA A 261 -14.24 -24.46 14.53
CA ALA A 261 -15.06 -25.08 15.57
C ALA A 261 -14.49 -26.42 16.06
N ALA A 262 -13.69 -27.13 15.23
CA ALA A 262 -13.06 -28.39 15.59
C ALA A 262 -11.79 -28.22 16.43
N ARG A 263 -11.27 -27.01 16.56
CA ARG A 263 -10.09 -26.70 17.41
C ARG A 263 -10.42 -26.90 18.90
N PRO A 264 -9.52 -27.44 19.73
CA PRO A 264 -9.81 -27.67 21.15
C PRO A 264 -10.27 -26.40 21.89
N GLY A 265 -11.49 -26.42 22.43
CA GLY A 265 -12.06 -25.32 23.23
C GLY A 265 -12.68 -24.17 22.43
N TRP A 266 -12.49 -24.14 21.12
CA TRP A 266 -13.03 -23.04 20.28
C TRP A 266 -14.53 -23.10 20.08
N ASP A 267 -15.15 -24.27 20.22
CA ASP A 267 -16.59 -24.48 20.22
C ASP A 267 -17.33 -23.76 21.35
N THR A 268 -16.59 -23.25 22.35
CA THR A 268 -17.15 -22.48 23.47
C THR A 268 -17.25 -20.97 23.19
N MET A 269 -16.52 -20.45 22.18
CA MET A 269 -16.48 -19.02 21.87
C MET A 269 -17.80 -18.51 21.29
N SER A 270 -18.14 -17.28 21.63
CA SER A 270 -19.36 -16.59 21.20
C SER A 270 -19.48 -16.53 19.67
N ALA A 271 -18.40 -16.17 18.96
CA ALA A 271 -18.38 -16.12 17.50
C ALA A 271 -18.68 -17.48 16.86
N VAL A 272 -18.11 -18.56 17.40
CA VAL A 272 -18.32 -19.92 16.86
C VAL A 272 -19.75 -20.40 17.10
N GLN A 273 -20.28 -20.18 18.30
CA GLN A 273 -21.64 -20.59 18.67
C GLN A 273 -22.71 -19.82 17.88
N ALA A 274 -22.45 -18.55 17.57
CA ALA A 274 -23.36 -17.70 16.80
C ALA A 274 -23.21 -17.89 15.28
N GLY A 275 -22.14 -18.58 14.80
CA GLY A 275 -21.84 -18.73 13.37
C GLY A 275 -21.20 -17.49 12.75
N ASN A 276 -20.56 -16.66 13.55
CA ASN A 276 -19.88 -15.42 13.13
C ASN A 276 -18.40 -15.67 12.75
N VAL A 277 -18.12 -16.81 12.14
CA VAL A 277 -16.82 -17.15 11.56
C VAL A 277 -16.91 -16.92 10.07
N VAL A 278 -16.24 -15.88 9.60
CA VAL A 278 -16.40 -15.30 8.26
C VAL A 278 -15.19 -15.58 7.40
N PRO A 279 -15.28 -16.41 6.37
CA PRO A 279 -14.19 -16.58 5.42
C PRO A 279 -14.05 -15.31 4.58
N LEU A 280 -12.82 -14.83 4.45
CA LEU A 280 -12.49 -13.69 3.61
C LEU A 280 -12.09 -14.15 2.21
N GLY A 281 -12.43 -13.34 1.20
CA GLY A 281 -11.99 -13.52 -0.18
C GLY A 281 -10.58 -12.99 -0.43
N GLU A 282 -10.14 -13.06 -1.67
CA GLU A 282 -8.82 -12.56 -2.10
C GLU A 282 -8.63 -11.05 -1.88
N THR A 283 -9.71 -10.28 -1.74
CA THR A 283 -9.68 -8.84 -1.42
C THR A 283 -8.99 -8.52 -0.11
N ALA A 284 -8.96 -9.47 0.85
CA ALA A 284 -8.29 -9.31 2.13
C ALA A 284 -6.76 -9.13 2.02
N GLY A 285 -6.17 -9.55 0.91
CA GLY A 285 -4.73 -9.40 0.63
C GLY A 285 -4.42 -8.28 -0.37
N ARG A 286 -5.36 -7.37 -0.63
CA ARG A 286 -5.21 -6.28 -1.61
C ARG A 286 -5.35 -4.92 -0.95
N TRP A 287 -4.53 -3.97 -1.38
CA TRP A 287 -4.57 -2.57 -0.95
C TRP A 287 -4.89 -1.62 -2.11
N GLY A 288 -5.69 -2.10 -3.06
CA GLY A 288 -6.09 -1.41 -4.28
C GLY A 288 -7.57 -1.03 -4.30
N PRO A 289 -8.17 -0.88 -5.49
CA PRO A 289 -9.54 -0.38 -5.64
C PRO A 289 -10.60 -1.19 -4.91
N ARG A 290 -10.38 -2.51 -4.75
CA ARG A 290 -11.34 -3.44 -4.13
C ARG A 290 -11.34 -3.44 -2.59
N ILE A 291 -10.64 -2.49 -1.94
CA ILE A 291 -10.77 -2.31 -0.47
C ILE A 291 -12.20 -1.93 -0.06
N VAL A 292 -12.96 -1.31 -0.98
CA VAL A 292 -14.39 -1.02 -0.77
C VAL A 292 -15.19 -2.33 -0.71
N ASP A 293 -14.91 -3.29 -1.60
CA ASP A 293 -15.56 -4.61 -1.61
C ASP A 293 -15.24 -5.37 -0.33
N PHE A 294 -13.95 -5.36 0.09
CA PHE A 294 -13.54 -5.95 1.37
C PHE A 294 -14.32 -5.36 2.55
N LEU A 295 -14.41 -4.02 2.63
CA LEU A 295 -15.13 -3.36 3.72
C LEU A 295 -16.65 -3.66 3.66
N ALA A 296 -17.22 -3.82 2.46
CA ALA A 296 -18.62 -4.20 2.27
C ALA A 296 -18.90 -5.63 2.76
N ASP A 297 -17.97 -6.57 2.55
CA ASP A 297 -18.08 -7.93 3.08
C ASP A 297 -18.05 -7.93 4.60
N VAL A 298 -17.10 -7.19 5.20
CA VAL A 298 -17.02 -7.03 6.67
C VAL A 298 -18.30 -6.37 7.21
N ARG A 299 -18.77 -5.31 6.56
CA ARG A 299 -20.03 -4.63 6.94
C ARG A 299 -21.24 -5.58 6.91
N THR A 300 -21.30 -6.43 5.89
CA THR A 300 -22.37 -7.44 5.77
C THR A 300 -22.33 -8.43 6.95
N ALA A 301 -21.14 -8.86 7.36
CA ALA A 301 -21.00 -9.73 8.54
C ALA A 301 -21.47 -9.04 9.82
N VAL A 302 -21.11 -7.77 10.03
CA VAL A 302 -21.54 -6.97 11.18
C VAL A 302 -23.05 -6.76 11.20
N ASP A 303 -23.64 -6.40 10.06
CA ASP A 303 -25.10 -6.19 9.96
C ASP A 303 -25.89 -7.49 10.25
N GLY A 304 -25.31 -8.66 9.92
CA GLY A 304 -25.88 -9.98 10.22
C GLY A 304 -26.01 -10.27 11.71
N MET A 305 -25.22 -9.63 12.57
CA MET A 305 -25.29 -9.80 14.02
C MET A 305 -26.43 -9.02 14.67
N ALA A 306 -26.94 -7.98 14.02
CA ALA A 306 -27.99 -7.11 14.54
C ALA A 306 -29.42 -7.70 14.40
N GLY A 307 -29.58 -8.88 13.80
CA GLY A 307 -30.84 -9.59 13.58
C GLY A 307 -31.03 -10.71 14.58
#